data_9bb210b94b71831a74137a5df691921d
#
_entry.id   9bb210b94b71831a74137a5df691921d
#
_cell.length_a   1.000
_cell.length_b   1.000
_cell.length_c   1.000
_cell.angle_alpha   90.00
_cell.angle_beta   90.00
_cell.angle_gamma   90.00
#
_symmetry.space_group_name_H-M   'P 1'
#
loop_
_entity.id
_entity.type
_entity.pdbx_description
1 polymer ?
#
loop_
_entity_poly.entity_id
_entity_poly.type
_entity_poly.pdbx_seq_one_letter_code
_entity_poly.pdbx_strand_id
1 'polypeptide(L)'
;MGYVYLYTGTGAGKTANALGLALRSVGHKHKVIIIQFLKWWRNTGEYQIRDMLAPYYEIYQFGRKGWIGLGNLDEEDKKLAHKALDFAGRIAEEKKPNLLILDEINLALYCQLLEANEVISLLDRLPADTDVVLTGRYAPKELMERADFVNEVKEVKYPRESVTTKGIQY
;
A
#
# COMPACT_ATOMS: atom_id res chain seq x y z
N MET A 1 3.76 17.40 -11.41
CA MET A 1 4.03 15.97 -11.63
C MET A 1 4.16 15.34 -10.25
N GLY A 2 3.34 14.32 -9.96
CA GLY A 2 3.40 13.62 -8.69
C GLY A 2 4.68 12.81 -8.55
N TYR A 3 5.14 12.60 -7.34
CA TYR A 3 6.31 11.81 -6.99
C TYR A 3 5.93 10.42 -6.53
N VAL A 4 6.82 9.46 -6.78
CA VAL A 4 6.69 8.07 -6.31
C VAL A 4 7.62 7.83 -5.13
N TYR A 5 7.03 7.56 -3.97
CA TYR A 5 7.72 7.22 -2.72
C TYR A 5 7.62 5.72 -2.48
N LEU A 6 8.73 5.05 -2.29
CA LEU A 6 8.80 3.62 -2.04
C LEU A 6 9.38 3.35 -0.65
N TYR A 7 8.65 2.56 0.15
CA TYR A 7 9.10 2.06 1.45
C TYR A 7 9.25 0.54 1.40
N THR A 8 10.49 0.07 1.58
CA THR A 8 10.83 -1.35 1.58
C THR A 8 11.62 -1.74 2.85
N GLY A 9 12.14 -2.94 2.90
CA GLY A 9 12.93 -3.46 4.01
C GLY A 9 12.15 -4.36 4.97
N THR A 10 12.89 -4.97 5.90
CA THR A 10 12.37 -5.99 6.83
C THR A 10 11.73 -5.41 8.08
N GLY A 11 12.07 -4.17 8.45
CA GLY A 11 11.58 -3.52 9.66
C GLY A 11 10.08 -3.21 9.63
N ALA A 12 9.49 -3.14 10.81
CA ALA A 12 8.12 -2.67 10.99
C ALA A 12 7.99 -1.17 10.67
N GLY A 13 6.79 -0.71 10.32
CA GLY A 13 6.51 0.72 10.16
C GLY A 13 6.34 1.20 8.72
N LYS A 14 6.51 0.36 7.70
CA LYS A 14 6.27 0.77 6.29
C LYS A 14 4.86 1.29 6.06
N THR A 15 3.84 0.51 6.42
CA THR A 15 2.43 0.93 6.38
C THR A 15 2.21 2.15 7.29
N ALA A 16 2.76 2.17 8.51
CA ALA A 16 2.61 3.30 9.43
C ALA A 16 3.21 4.60 8.85
N ASN A 17 4.35 4.54 8.15
CA ASN A 17 4.90 5.70 7.42
C ASN A 17 3.93 6.20 6.34
N ALA A 18 3.39 5.29 5.52
CA ALA A 18 2.41 5.64 4.48
C ALA A 18 1.15 6.27 5.08
N LEU A 19 0.63 5.71 6.18
CA LEU A 19 -0.52 6.26 6.92
C LEU A 19 -0.20 7.62 7.55
N GLY A 20 1.03 7.85 8.01
CA GLY A 20 1.50 9.15 8.48
C GLY A 20 1.45 10.21 7.37
N LEU A 21 1.85 9.87 6.15
CA LEU A 21 1.70 10.74 4.98
C LEU A 21 0.23 10.96 4.64
N ALA A 22 -0.61 9.91 4.72
CA ALA A 22 -2.05 10.03 4.53
C ALA A 22 -2.68 11.03 5.51
N LEU A 23 -2.38 10.89 6.81
CA LEU A 23 -2.89 11.80 7.84
C LEU A 23 -2.45 13.24 7.60
N ARG A 24 -1.17 13.46 7.24
CA ARG A 24 -0.64 14.78 6.90
C ARG A 24 -1.36 15.38 5.69
N SER A 25 -1.60 14.58 4.65
CA SER A 25 -2.31 14.99 3.43
C SER A 25 -3.77 15.36 3.73
N VAL A 26 -4.48 14.52 4.48
CA VAL A 26 -5.86 14.80 4.93
C VAL A 26 -5.95 16.08 5.75
N GLY A 27 -4.95 16.36 6.60
CA GLY A 27 -4.86 17.62 7.35
C GLY A 27 -4.86 18.87 6.47
N HIS A 28 -4.43 18.75 5.22
CA HIS A 28 -4.52 19.79 4.19
C HIS A 28 -5.77 19.67 3.31
N LYS A 29 -6.74 18.84 3.69
CA LYS A 29 -7.97 18.57 2.92
C LYS A 29 -7.69 17.95 1.54
N HIS A 30 -6.57 17.31 1.38
CA HIS A 30 -6.23 16.54 0.20
C HIS A 30 -6.95 15.19 0.19
N LYS A 31 -7.38 14.75 -0.98
CA LYS A 31 -8.00 13.45 -1.16
C LYS A 31 -6.92 12.36 -1.16
N VAL A 32 -7.06 11.40 -0.26
CA VAL A 32 -6.20 10.22 -0.12
C VAL A 32 -6.98 8.96 -0.42
N ILE A 33 -6.41 8.10 -1.26
CA ILE A 33 -6.95 6.78 -1.55
C ILE A 33 -5.88 5.74 -1.21
N ILE A 34 -6.27 4.73 -0.43
CA ILE A 34 -5.41 3.64 0.00
C ILE A 34 -5.94 2.32 -0.58
N ILE A 35 -5.10 1.61 -1.29
CA ILE A 35 -5.37 0.27 -1.80
C ILE A 35 -4.43 -0.69 -1.07
N GLN A 36 -5.00 -1.59 -0.27
CA GLN A 36 -4.24 -2.59 0.48
C GLN A 36 -4.31 -3.94 -0.23
N PHE A 37 -3.17 -4.41 -0.69
CA PHE A 37 -2.98 -5.74 -1.26
C PHE A 37 -2.84 -6.78 -0.14
N LEU A 38 -3.29 -8.00 -0.34
CA LEU A 38 -3.15 -9.12 0.60
C LEU A 38 -3.81 -8.90 1.98
N LYS A 39 -4.57 -7.83 2.15
CA LYS A 39 -5.24 -7.46 3.41
C LYS A 39 -6.76 -7.52 3.26
N TRP A 40 -7.44 -7.93 4.35
CA TRP A 40 -8.89 -8.01 4.41
C TRP A 40 -9.46 -7.59 5.79
N TRP A 41 -8.59 -7.26 6.76
CA TRP A 41 -9.00 -6.99 8.15
C TRP A 41 -9.62 -5.61 8.30
N ARG A 42 -10.93 -5.59 8.54
CA ARG A 42 -11.70 -4.36 8.75
C ARG A 42 -11.63 -3.81 10.18
N ASN A 43 -10.98 -4.53 11.09
CA ASN A 43 -10.79 -4.15 12.48
C ASN A 43 -9.45 -3.43 12.73
N THR A 44 -8.67 -3.17 11.71
CA THR A 44 -7.45 -2.36 11.82
C THR A 44 -7.79 -0.88 12.01
N GLY A 45 -6.94 -0.15 12.72
CA GLY A 45 -7.17 1.27 13.04
C GLY A 45 -7.33 2.11 11.78
N GLU A 46 -6.48 1.88 10.77
CA GLU A 46 -6.52 2.60 9.50
C GLU A 46 -7.81 2.37 8.70
N TYR A 47 -8.43 1.20 8.86
CA TYR A 47 -9.71 0.93 8.21
C TYR A 47 -10.89 1.55 8.98
N GLN A 48 -10.85 1.52 10.31
CA GLN A 48 -11.93 2.04 11.15
C GLN A 48 -12.03 3.57 11.13
N ILE A 49 -10.91 4.27 11.01
CA ILE A 49 -10.89 5.74 11.02
C ILE A 49 -11.49 6.39 9.77
N ARG A 50 -11.73 5.62 8.68
CA ARG A 50 -12.19 6.16 7.39
C ARG A 50 -13.43 7.04 7.47
N ASP A 51 -14.39 6.66 8.33
CA ASP A 51 -15.66 7.39 8.46
C ASP A 51 -15.47 8.75 9.17
N MET A 52 -14.45 8.85 10.05
CA MET A 52 -14.08 10.11 10.71
C MET A 52 -13.32 11.06 9.79
N LEU A 53 -12.58 10.52 8.82
CA LEU A 53 -11.74 11.29 7.90
C LEU A 53 -12.42 11.55 6.54
N ALA A 54 -13.65 11.06 6.35
CA ALA A 54 -14.44 11.34 5.15
C ALA A 54 -14.67 12.85 4.99
N PRO A 55 -14.72 13.39 3.75
CA PRO A 55 -14.60 12.70 2.46
C PRO A 55 -13.16 12.60 1.93
N TYR A 56 -12.15 12.91 2.75
CA TYR A 56 -10.76 13.06 2.30
C TYR A 56 -9.94 11.77 2.36
N TYR A 57 -10.47 10.71 2.97
CA TYR A 57 -9.76 9.44 3.17
C TYR A 57 -10.64 8.26 2.76
N GLU A 58 -10.15 7.48 1.82
CA GLU A 58 -10.80 6.25 1.39
C GLU A 58 -9.79 5.10 1.44
N ILE A 59 -10.25 3.92 1.91
CA ILE A 59 -9.43 2.72 2.00
C ILE A 59 -10.16 1.50 1.48
N TYR A 60 -9.48 0.71 0.66
CA TYR A 60 -9.98 -0.48 0.00
C TYR A 60 -9.02 -1.64 0.22
N GLN A 61 -9.54 -2.82 0.51
CA GLN A 61 -8.76 -4.02 0.80
C GLN A 61 -9.04 -5.10 -0.21
N PHE A 62 -7.97 -5.73 -0.70
CA PHE A 62 -8.00 -6.79 -1.70
C PHE A 62 -7.14 -7.96 -1.24
N GLY A 63 -7.68 -8.76 -0.32
CA GLY A 63 -7.10 -10.00 0.17
C GLY A 63 -8.17 -10.99 0.56
N ARG A 64 -7.81 -12.25 0.64
CA ARG A 64 -8.71 -13.32 1.10
C ARG A 64 -8.97 -13.20 2.60
N LYS A 65 -10.16 -13.63 3.00
CA LYS A 65 -10.51 -13.74 4.40
C LYS A 65 -9.67 -14.84 5.08
N GLY A 66 -9.01 -14.47 6.17
CA GLY A 66 -8.13 -15.36 6.95
C GLY A 66 -6.66 -15.21 6.54
N TRP A 67 -5.77 -15.54 7.48
CA TRP A 67 -4.34 -15.61 7.20
C TRP A 67 -3.98 -17.01 6.75
N ILE A 68 -3.53 -17.14 5.52
CA ILE A 68 -3.16 -18.42 4.91
C ILE A 68 -1.65 -18.65 4.82
N GLY A 69 -0.85 -17.61 5.16
CA GLY A 69 0.61 -17.62 4.99
C GLY A 69 1.05 -17.41 3.54
N LEU A 70 2.21 -16.80 3.36
CA LEU A 70 2.74 -16.47 2.01
C LEU A 70 3.03 -17.71 1.14
N GLY A 71 3.29 -18.86 1.75
CA GLY A 71 3.53 -20.12 1.03
C GLY A 71 2.27 -20.81 0.47
N ASN A 72 1.09 -20.31 0.79
CA ASN A 72 -0.21 -20.89 0.38
C ASN A 72 -1.01 -19.95 -0.54
N LEU A 73 -0.36 -18.95 -1.11
CA LEU A 73 -0.96 -18.06 -2.11
C LEU A 73 -1.22 -18.84 -3.41
N ASP A 74 -2.34 -18.57 -4.06
CA ASP A 74 -2.78 -19.28 -5.26
C ASP A 74 -3.40 -18.32 -6.30
N GLU A 75 -4.08 -18.90 -7.31
CA GLU A 75 -4.71 -18.17 -8.39
C GLU A 75 -5.81 -17.18 -7.92
N GLU A 76 -6.44 -17.42 -6.77
CA GLU A 76 -7.42 -16.48 -6.20
C GLU A 76 -6.72 -15.21 -5.71
N ASP A 77 -5.57 -15.35 -5.04
CA ASP A 77 -4.77 -14.21 -4.58
C ASP A 77 -4.22 -13.42 -5.77
N LYS A 78 -3.81 -14.11 -6.83
CA LYS A 78 -3.37 -13.48 -8.07
C LYS A 78 -4.50 -12.67 -8.72
N LYS A 79 -5.70 -13.23 -8.80
CA LYS A 79 -6.89 -12.51 -9.30
C LYS A 79 -7.23 -11.29 -8.46
N LEU A 80 -7.13 -11.39 -7.13
CA LEU A 80 -7.38 -10.27 -6.22
C LEU A 80 -6.32 -9.18 -6.37
N ALA A 81 -5.05 -9.53 -6.56
CA ALA A 81 -3.98 -8.57 -6.80
C ALA A 81 -4.18 -7.81 -8.11
N HIS A 82 -4.51 -8.49 -9.21
CA HIS A 82 -4.84 -7.83 -10.48
C HIS A 82 -6.08 -6.94 -10.36
N LYS A 83 -7.13 -7.42 -9.68
CA LYS A 83 -8.32 -6.61 -9.41
C LYS A 83 -8.00 -5.34 -8.61
N ALA A 84 -7.07 -5.43 -7.64
CA ALA A 84 -6.62 -4.28 -6.86
C ALA A 84 -5.87 -3.27 -7.76
N LEU A 85 -4.99 -3.76 -8.63
CA LEU A 85 -4.21 -2.93 -9.53
C LEU A 85 -5.10 -2.20 -10.55
N ASP A 86 -6.04 -2.92 -11.18
CA ASP A 86 -7.02 -2.35 -12.09
C ASP A 86 -7.93 -1.32 -11.41
N PHE A 87 -8.36 -1.64 -10.18
CA PHE A 87 -9.16 -0.72 -9.37
C PHE A 87 -8.38 0.54 -9.03
N ALA A 88 -7.09 0.42 -8.68
CA ALA A 88 -6.23 1.56 -8.37
C ALA A 88 -6.14 2.53 -9.56
N GLY A 89 -5.91 2.02 -10.77
CA GLY A 89 -5.88 2.83 -11.98
C GLY A 89 -7.20 3.55 -12.25
N ARG A 90 -8.29 2.80 -12.24
CA ARG A 90 -9.62 3.34 -12.50
C ARG A 90 -10.05 4.41 -11.49
N ILE A 91 -9.87 4.15 -10.19
CA ILE A 91 -10.28 5.09 -9.15
C ILE A 91 -9.40 6.34 -9.11
N ALA A 92 -8.13 6.21 -9.47
CA ALA A 92 -7.22 7.35 -9.59
C ALA A 92 -7.62 8.28 -10.75
N GLU A 93 -8.00 7.72 -11.90
CA GLU A 93 -8.53 8.50 -13.02
C GLU A 93 -9.85 9.19 -12.69
N GLU A 94 -10.76 8.46 -12.04
CA GLU A 94 -12.10 8.95 -11.66
C GLU A 94 -12.05 10.05 -10.60
N LYS A 95 -11.30 9.81 -9.52
CA LYS A 95 -11.31 10.67 -8.32
C LYS A 95 -10.14 11.64 -8.23
N LYS A 96 -9.11 11.45 -9.02
CA LYS A 96 -7.89 12.29 -9.07
C LYS A 96 -7.37 12.62 -7.66
N PRO A 97 -6.98 11.61 -6.86
CA PRO A 97 -6.50 11.85 -5.51
C PRO A 97 -5.19 12.64 -5.53
N ASN A 98 -4.94 13.41 -4.49
CA ASN A 98 -3.63 14.03 -4.26
C ASN A 98 -2.58 13.00 -3.84
N LEU A 99 -3.02 11.94 -3.12
CA LEU A 99 -2.16 10.86 -2.67
C LEU A 99 -2.83 9.51 -2.89
N LEU A 100 -2.15 8.63 -3.63
CA LEU A 100 -2.51 7.22 -3.80
C LEU A 100 -1.50 6.34 -3.05
N ILE A 101 -1.98 5.47 -2.17
CA ILE A 101 -1.13 4.51 -1.44
C ILE A 101 -1.45 3.10 -1.93
N LEU A 102 -0.43 2.41 -2.43
CA LEU A 102 -0.48 0.99 -2.78
C LEU A 102 0.26 0.20 -1.69
N ASP A 103 -0.49 -0.17 -0.66
CA ASP A 103 0.06 -0.81 0.54
C ASP A 103 0.21 -2.32 0.33
N GLU A 104 1.40 -2.85 0.64
CA GLU A 104 1.85 -4.23 0.40
C GLU A 104 2.01 -4.60 -1.10
N ILE A 105 2.10 -3.63 -2.00
CA ILE A 105 2.34 -3.90 -3.43
C ILE A 105 3.69 -4.59 -3.68
N ASN A 106 4.75 -4.19 -2.94
CA ASN A 106 6.08 -4.81 -3.08
C ASN A 106 6.03 -6.29 -2.70
N LEU A 107 5.24 -6.65 -1.67
CA LEU A 107 5.05 -8.03 -1.26
C LEU A 107 4.25 -8.84 -2.29
N ALA A 108 3.23 -8.23 -2.90
CA ALA A 108 2.47 -8.86 -3.98
C ALA A 108 3.37 -9.18 -5.20
N LEU A 109 4.30 -8.28 -5.53
CA LEU A 109 5.32 -8.51 -6.56
C LEU A 109 6.29 -9.62 -6.17
N TYR A 110 6.82 -9.60 -4.95
CA TYR A 110 7.71 -10.64 -4.45
C TYR A 110 7.08 -12.03 -4.48
N CYS A 111 5.78 -12.12 -4.17
CA CYS A 111 4.99 -13.35 -4.23
C CYS A 111 4.53 -13.73 -5.66
N GLN A 112 4.99 -13.02 -6.69
CA GLN A 112 4.66 -13.27 -8.10
C GLN A 112 3.15 -13.22 -8.41
N LEU A 113 2.39 -12.45 -7.63
CA LEU A 113 0.97 -12.20 -7.88
C LEU A 113 0.75 -11.13 -8.96
N LEU A 114 1.75 -10.29 -9.18
CA LEU A 114 1.82 -9.25 -10.19
C LEU A 114 3.24 -9.19 -10.78
N GLU A 115 3.36 -8.62 -11.97
CA GLU A 115 4.64 -8.32 -12.60
C GLU A 115 5.03 -6.85 -12.38
N ALA A 116 6.34 -6.56 -12.23
CA ALA A 116 6.82 -5.19 -11.99
C ALA A 116 6.38 -4.22 -13.11
N ASN A 117 6.39 -4.68 -14.36
CA ASN A 117 5.99 -3.88 -15.52
C ASN A 117 4.51 -3.46 -15.48
N GLU A 118 3.63 -4.26 -14.87
CA GLU A 118 2.22 -3.90 -14.72
C GLU A 118 2.06 -2.71 -13.76
N VAL A 119 2.82 -2.73 -12.64
CA VAL A 119 2.82 -1.64 -11.66
C VAL A 119 3.45 -0.39 -12.27
N ILE A 120 4.59 -0.50 -12.95
CA ILE A 120 5.25 0.63 -13.64
C ILE A 120 4.30 1.24 -14.68
N SER A 121 3.64 0.41 -15.48
CA SER A 121 2.65 0.88 -16.46
C SER A 121 1.46 1.58 -15.81
N LEU A 122 1.03 1.17 -14.61
CA LEU A 122 0.05 1.90 -13.83
C LEU A 122 0.60 3.28 -13.43
N LEU A 123 1.79 3.34 -12.83
CA LEU A 123 2.41 4.60 -12.38
C LEU A 123 2.53 5.62 -13.51
N ASP A 124 2.87 5.17 -14.72
CA ASP A 124 3.04 6.04 -15.90
C ASP A 124 1.72 6.60 -16.44
N ARG A 125 0.58 5.98 -16.09
CA ARG A 125 -0.77 6.40 -16.53
C ARG A 125 -1.51 7.23 -15.48
N LEU A 126 -1.01 7.30 -14.25
CA LEU A 126 -1.69 8.05 -13.19
C LEU A 126 -1.78 9.56 -13.51
N PRO A 127 -2.78 10.25 -12.96
CA PRO A 127 -2.87 11.70 -13.09
C PRO A 127 -1.57 12.38 -12.62
N ALA A 128 -1.09 13.35 -13.40
CA ALA A 128 0.23 13.97 -13.22
C ALA A 128 0.44 14.63 -11.85
N ASP A 129 -0.64 15.00 -11.15
CA ASP A 129 -0.58 15.66 -9.85
C ASP A 129 -0.84 14.70 -8.66
N THR A 130 -0.91 13.39 -8.92
CA THR A 130 -1.07 12.38 -7.88
C THR A 130 0.28 11.90 -7.38
N ASP A 131 0.60 12.16 -6.11
CA ASP A 131 1.72 11.50 -5.43
C ASP A 131 1.36 10.05 -5.12
N VAL A 132 2.35 9.15 -5.23
CA VAL A 132 2.14 7.72 -4.99
C VAL A 132 3.05 7.21 -3.89
N VAL A 133 2.52 6.41 -2.98
CA VAL A 133 3.31 5.69 -1.98
C VAL A 133 3.17 4.19 -2.21
N LEU A 134 4.30 3.51 -2.37
CA LEU A 134 4.41 2.08 -2.50
C LEU A 134 5.00 1.49 -1.23
N THR A 135 4.38 0.47 -0.65
CA THR A 135 4.94 -0.19 0.53
C THR A 135 5.06 -1.70 0.37
N GLY A 136 5.84 -2.29 1.24
CA GLY A 136 5.99 -3.73 1.37
C GLY A 136 7.45 -4.18 1.46
N ARG A 137 7.65 -5.42 1.88
CA ARG A 137 8.96 -6.06 1.89
C ARG A 137 9.39 -6.43 0.47
N TYR A 138 10.70 -6.56 0.27
CA TYR A 138 11.28 -7.16 -0.94
C TYR A 138 10.90 -6.44 -2.25
N ALA A 139 10.95 -5.10 -2.25
CA ALA A 139 10.71 -4.34 -3.48
C ALA A 139 11.66 -4.79 -4.60
N PRO A 140 11.16 -5.06 -5.81
CA PRO A 140 12.02 -5.41 -6.93
C PRO A 140 12.84 -4.20 -7.39
N LYS A 141 13.99 -4.48 -7.97
CA LYS A 141 14.97 -3.46 -8.39
C LYS A 141 14.34 -2.47 -9.39
N GLU A 142 13.58 -2.96 -10.33
CA GLU A 142 12.92 -2.19 -11.37
C GLU A 142 11.96 -1.15 -10.78
N LEU A 143 11.26 -1.51 -9.71
CA LEU A 143 10.35 -0.59 -9.03
C LEU A 143 11.13 0.46 -8.22
N MET A 144 12.25 0.07 -7.60
CA MET A 144 13.14 1.01 -6.92
C MET A 144 13.78 2.01 -7.90
N GLU A 145 14.15 1.57 -9.10
CA GLU A 145 14.70 2.44 -10.15
C GLU A 145 13.65 3.40 -10.71
N ARG A 146 12.36 3.00 -10.74
CA ARG A 146 11.25 3.85 -11.19
C ARG A 146 10.84 4.89 -10.14
N ALA A 147 11.05 4.60 -8.84
CA ALA A 147 10.65 5.49 -7.76
C ALA A 147 11.55 6.73 -7.66
N ASP A 148 10.96 7.88 -7.26
CA ASP A 148 11.71 9.11 -7.03
C ASP A 148 12.37 9.12 -5.65
N PHE A 149 11.74 8.48 -4.66
CA PHE A 149 12.25 8.33 -3.29
C PHE A 149 12.18 6.88 -2.86
N VAL A 150 13.31 6.32 -2.43
CA VAL A 150 13.39 4.96 -1.89
C VAL A 150 13.87 5.00 -0.45
N ASN A 151 13.06 4.45 0.45
CA ASN A 151 13.37 4.36 1.88
C ASN A 151 13.40 2.89 2.32
N GLU A 152 14.49 2.49 2.96
CA GLU A 152 14.62 1.17 3.54
C GLU A 152 14.39 1.22 5.05
N VAL A 153 13.38 0.50 5.54
CA VAL A 153 13.07 0.37 6.96
C VAL A 153 13.76 -0.88 7.50
N LYS A 154 14.80 -0.67 8.31
CA LYS A 154 15.60 -1.75 8.90
C LYS A 154 15.15 -2.06 10.32
N GLU A 155 15.06 -3.35 10.63
CA GLU A 155 14.87 -3.81 11.98
C GLU A 155 16.22 -3.84 12.71
N VAL A 156 16.42 -2.92 13.63
CA VAL A 156 17.64 -2.84 14.44
C VAL A 156 17.52 -3.72 15.68
N LYS A 157 16.32 -3.79 16.27
CA LYS A 157 16.00 -4.62 17.43
C LYS A 157 14.52 -4.96 17.43
N TYR A 158 14.20 -6.21 17.72
CA TYR A 158 12.84 -6.70 17.87
C TYR A 158 12.72 -7.53 19.19
N PRO A 159 11.58 -7.49 19.90
CA PRO A 159 11.36 -8.35 21.05
C PRO A 159 11.46 -9.83 20.67
N ARG A 160 11.95 -10.67 21.58
CA ARG A 160 12.04 -12.12 21.35
C ARG A 160 10.66 -12.77 21.20
N GLU A 161 9.68 -12.22 21.89
CA GLU A 161 8.29 -12.66 21.79
C GLU A 161 7.53 -11.75 20.81
N SER A 162 6.64 -12.35 20.02
CA SER A 162 5.79 -11.60 19.11
C SER A 162 4.87 -10.66 19.90
N VAL A 163 4.91 -9.38 19.58
CA VAL A 163 4.08 -8.35 20.20
C VAL A 163 3.02 -7.91 19.22
N THR A 164 1.76 -7.94 19.67
CA THR A 164 0.62 -7.42 18.90
C THR A 164 -0.19 -6.50 19.79
N THR A 165 0.02 -5.20 19.65
CA THR A 165 -0.65 -4.17 20.45
C THR A 165 -1.68 -3.43 19.59
N LYS A 166 -2.93 -3.42 20.06
CA LYS A 166 -4.02 -2.67 19.41
C LYS A 166 -3.67 -1.17 19.39
N GLY A 167 -3.87 -0.55 18.24
CA GLY A 167 -3.54 0.86 18.01
C GLY A 167 -2.07 1.12 17.69
N ILE A 168 -1.21 0.06 17.69
CA ILE A 168 0.21 0.15 17.31
C ILE A 168 0.50 -0.74 16.10
N GLN A 169 0.20 -2.05 16.19
CA GLN A 169 0.41 -3.00 15.10
C GLN A 169 -0.84 -3.20 14.23
N TYR A 170 -2.03 -2.85 14.73
CA TYR A 170 -3.28 -2.92 13.95
C TYR A 170 -4.33 -1.91 14.44
#